data_6d8d3e5fd8df376006c4542cbaa18b45
#
_entry.id   6d8d3e5fd8df376006c4542cbaa18b45
#
_cell.length_a   1.000
_cell.length_b   1.000
_cell.length_c   1.000
_cell.angle_alpha   90.00
_cell.angle_beta   90.00
_cell.angle_gamma   90.00
#
_symmetry.space_group_name_H-M   'P 1'
#
loop_
_entity.id
_entity.type
_entity.pdbx_description
1 polymer ?
#
loop_
_entity_poly.entity_id
_entity_poly.type
_entity_poly.pdbx_seq_one_letter_code
_entity_poly.pdbx_strand_id
1 'polypeptide(L)'
;MLAALLAIAVAGVAQRGFQRGGARLPEREDPFDREAQPREGEFHFIRTEYTDLPQFHRGWGYASRDGQGSGWWIVDWPAADNHFTAGLQRLTRIDIGDPRHLSLTDEHLFDYPWIYATQTGWWGLNAAEIARLHEYLLRGGYLMTDDFWSTDPRQWEVFRGTMARVLPDQPITDIALSDPVMHVLYDIEQKDLTWIPGSRHLRRGYDGTVTVVQPQGTEPAWRSMEDGSGHMVVAVNYNTDIGDAWEFADVPYYPEKMTALAYRYGINYVVYAMTH
;
A
#
# COMPACT_ATOMS: atom_id res chain seq x y z
N MET A 1 84.71 4.42 -5.02
CA MET A 1 83.72 5.20 -5.77
C MET A 1 82.41 4.44 -5.64
N LEU A 2 81.51 4.94 -4.75
CA LEU A 2 80.20 4.34 -4.49
C LEU A 2 79.17 4.84 -5.53
N ALA A 3 78.46 3.94 -6.19
CA ALA A 3 77.32 4.24 -7.00
C ALA A 3 76.04 4.00 -6.15
N ALA A 4 75.31 5.06 -5.89
CA ALA A 4 74.04 5.01 -5.19
C ALA A 4 72.93 4.66 -6.18
N LEU A 5 72.22 3.54 -5.94
CA LEU A 5 71.00 3.13 -6.64
C LEU A 5 69.81 3.83 -5.98
N LEU A 6 69.17 4.71 -6.74
CA LEU A 6 67.91 5.35 -6.34
C LEU A 6 66.75 4.39 -6.67
N ALA A 7 66.12 3.83 -5.66
CA ALA A 7 64.87 3.05 -5.83
C ALA A 7 63.69 4.02 -5.88
N ILE A 8 63.02 4.12 -7.00
CA ILE A 8 61.74 4.85 -7.16
C ILE A 8 60.63 3.95 -6.66
N ALA A 9 60.07 4.27 -5.51
CA ALA A 9 58.84 3.66 -5.04
C ALA A 9 57.64 4.22 -5.81
N VAL A 10 57.05 3.42 -6.67
CA VAL A 10 55.75 3.73 -7.30
C VAL A 10 54.67 3.49 -6.25
N ALA A 11 54.12 4.57 -5.70
CA ALA A 11 52.97 4.53 -4.84
C ALA A 11 51.75 4.17 -5.68
N GLY A 12 51.29 2.91 -5.56
CA GLY A 12 50.04 2.45 -6.09
C GLY A 12 48.89 3.17 -5.36
N VAL A 13 48.19 4.05 -6.05
CA VAL A 13 46.92 4.58 -5.58
C VAL A 13 45.88 3.44 -5.58
N ALA A 14 45.67 2.85 -4.43
CA ALA A 14 44.57 1.95 -4.24
C ALA A 14 43.25 2.72 -4.44
N GLN A 15 42.60 2.50 -5.57
CA GLN A 15 41.20 2.86 -5.74
C GLN A 15 40.38 2.15 -4.64
N ARG A 16 40.11 2.88 -3.57
CA ARG A 16 39.09 2.46 -2.61
C ARG A 16 37.74 2.52 -3.32
N GLY A 17 37.31 1.38 -3.82
CA GLY A 17 35.93 1.20 -4.24
C GLY A 17 35.04 1.64 -3.08
N PHE A 18 34.22 2.63 -3.35
CA PHE A 18 33.16 3.07 -2.44
C PHE A 18 32.16 1.93 -2.38
N GLN A 19 32.39 0.95 -1.52
CA GLN A 19 31.34 0.04 -1.10
C GLN A 19 30.33 0.91 -0.36
N ARG A 20 29.23 1.22 -1.02
CA ARG A 20 28.00 1.64 -0.35
C ARG A 20 27.63 0.51 0.61
N GLY A 21 28.09 0.63 1.83
CA GLY A 21 27.57 -0.12 2.95
C GLY A 21 26.16 0.38 3.17
N GLY A 22 25.19 -0.23 2.47
CA GLY A 22 23.82 -0.18 2.90
C GLY A 22 23.84 -0.75 4.31
N ALA A 23 23.55 0.05 5.32
CA ALA A 23 23.23 -0.46 6.62
C ALA A 23 22.13 -1.49 6.38
N ARG A 24 22.44 -2.78 6.56
CA ARG A 24 21.41 -3.80 6.71
C ARG A 24 20.61 -3.33 7.92
N LEU A 25 19.40 -2.84 7.66
CA LEU A 25 18.41 -2.79 8.72
C LEU A 25 18.38 -4.20 9.30
N PRO A 26 18.32 -4.36 10.62
CA PRO A 26 18.22 -5.69 11.21
C PRO A 26 17.11 -6.43 10.48
N GLU A 27 17.42 -7.64 9.98
CA GLU A 27 16.41 -8.55 9.45
C GLU A 27 15.29 -8.57 10.50
N ARG A 28 14.17 -7.94 10.16
CA ARG A 28 12.98 -8.08 10.97
C ARG A 28 12.54 -9.51 10.74
N GLU A 29 12.64 -10.32 11.80
CA GLU A 29 12.01 -11.64 11.83
C GLU A 29 10.56 -11.47 11.36
N ASP A 30 10.10 -12.39 10.52
CA ASP A 30 8.70 -12.41 10.12
C ASP A 30 7.85 -12.37 11.41
N PRO A 31 6.89 -11.46 11.53
CA PRO A 31 6.03 -11.40 12.71
C PRO A 31 5.33 -12.73 13.02
N PHE A 32 5.14 -13.60 12.01
CA PHE A 32 4.59 -14.95 12.18
C PHE A 32 5.62 -15.98 12.67
N ASP A 33 6.92 -15.74 12.52
CA ASP A 33 7.95 -16.56 13.14
C ASP A 33 8.00 -16.38 14.68
N ARG A 34 7.33 -15.36 15.19
CA ARG A 34 7.03 -15.24 16.61
C ARG A 34 5.68 -15.89 16.87
N GLU A 35 5.65 -16.90 17.67
CA GLU A 35 4.44 -17.61 18.17
C GLU A 35 3.41 -16.70 18.89
N ALA A 36 3.57 -15.39 18.84
CA ALA A 36 2.65 -14.44 19.45
C ALA A 36 1.41 -14.29 18.57
N GLN A 37 0.35 -15.00 18.93
CA GLN A 37 -0.99 -14.69 18.44
C GLN A 37 -1.29 -13.20 18.67
N PRO A 38 -1.99 -12.52 17.72
CA PRO A 38 -2.46 -11.17 17.94
C PRO A 38 -3.22 -11.10 19.28
N ARG A 39 -2.99 -10.04 20.05
CA ARG A 39 -3.78 -9.82 21.26
C ARG A 39 -5.22 -9.50 20.86
N GLU A 40 -6.17 -10.00 21.64
CA GLU A 40 -7.58 -9.69 21.39
C GLU A 40 -7.80 -8.17 21.35
N GLY A 41 -8.41 -7.68 20.25
CA GLY A 41 -8.67 -6.26 20.04
C GLY A 41 -7.49 -5.45 19.48
N GLU A 42 -6.32 -6.07 19.24
CA GLU A 42 -5.19 -5.41 18.60
C GLU A 42 -5.40 -5.33 17.09
N PHE A 43 -5.28 -4.13 16.53
CA PHE A 43 -5.34 -3.92 15.08
C PHE A 43 -3.97 -4.14 14.45
N HIS A 44 -3.92 -4.89 13.37
CA HIS A 44 -2.76 -5.00 12.50
C HIS A 44 -3.10 -4.49 11.10
N PHE A 45 -2.20 -3.71 10.52
CA PHE A 45 -2.24 -3.44 9.09
C PHE A 45 -1.88 -4.74 8.36
N ILE A 46 -2.80 -5.26 7.57
CA ILE A 46 -2.57 -6.48 6.80
C ILE A 46 -2.50 -6.15 5.31
N ARG A 47 -1.29 -6.27 4.76
CA ARG A 47 -1.07 -6.19 3.32
C ARG A 47 -1.32 -7.55 2.69
N THR A 48 -2.15 -7.60 1.66
CA THR A 48 -2.46 -8.86 0.98
C THR A 48 -1.45 -9.18 -0.10
N GLU A 49 -0.85 -10.37 -0.02
CA GLU A 49 -0.12 -10.98 -1.11
C GLU A 49 -1.10 -11.66 -2.06
N TYR A 50 -1.00 -11.33 -3.33
CA TYR A 50 -1.89 -11.86 -4.36
C TYR A 50 -1.12 -12.26 -5.61
N THR A 51 -1.70 -13.16 -6.41
CA THR A 51 -1.15 -13.55 -7.71
C THR A 51 -1.35 -12.44 -8.73
N ASP A 52 -0.25 -12.02 -9.38
CA ASP A 52 -0.27 -11.07 -10.50
C ASP A 52 -0.73 -11.73 -11.79
N LEU A 53 -1.24 -10.94 -12.72
CA LEU A 53 -1.38 -11.36 -14.12
C LEU A 53 -0.01 -11.69 -14.69
N PRO A 54 0.20 -12.92 -15.26
CA PRO A 54 1.53 -13.37 -15.67
C PRO A 54 2.24 -12.44 -16.66
N GLN A 55 1.49 -11.81 -17.57
CA GLN A 55 2.03 -10.87 -18.57
C GLN A 55 2.45 -9.52 -17.99
N PHE A 56 2.07 -9.22 -16.75
CA PHE A 56 2.39 -7.98 -16.05
C PHE A 56 3.17 -8.23 -14.76
N HIS A 57 3.54 -9.48 -14.49
CA HIS A 57 4.31 -9.81 -13.30
C HIS A 57 5.59 -8.99 -13.23
N ARG A 58 5.77 -8.27 -12.14
CA ARG A 58 7.02 -7.57 -11.85
C ARG A 58 8.04 -8.56 -11.29
N GLY A 59 9.09 -8.80 -12.09
CA GLY A 59 10.20 -9.64 -11.69
C GLY A 59 11.13 -8.97 -10.67
N TRP A 60 12.34 -9.47 -10.55
CA TRP A 60 13.38 -9.21 -9.56
C TRP A 60 13.59 -7.77 -9.02
N GLY A 61 13.11 -6.72 -9.70
CA GLY A 61 13.20 -5.34 -9.23
C GLY A 61 12.22 -4.97 -8.11
N TYR A 62 11.25 -5.82 -7.84
CA TYR A 62 10.18 -5.64 -6.86
C TYR A 62 10.03 -6.86 -5.95
N ALA A 63 11.14 -7.52 -5.66
CA ALA A 63 11.19 -8.49 -4.57
C ALA A 63 11.17 -7.76 -3.24
N SER A 64 10.50 -8.33 -2.25
CA SER A 64 10.55 -7.80 -0.89
C SER A 64 11.99 -7.75 -0.38
N ARG A 65 12.29 -6.76 0.46
CA ARG A 65 13.63 -6.65 1.07
C ARG A 65 13.93 -7.80 2.03
N ASP A 66 12.89 -8.45 2.52
CA ASP A 66 12.95 -9.64 3.37
C ASP A 66 13.06 -10.95 2.57
N GLY A 67 13.00 -10.89 1.24
CA GLY A 67 13.07 -12.07 0.37
C GLY A 67 11.80 -12.91 0.32
N GLN A 68 10.71 -12.46 0.94
CA GLN A 68 9.46 -13.22 1.12
C GLN A 68 8.54 -13.18 -0.10
N GLY A 69 8.83 -12.42 -1.13
CA GLY A 69 7.97 -12.40 -2.29
C GLY A 69 8.37 -11.43 -3.37
N SER A 70 7.67 -11.48 -4.47
CA SER A 70 7.76 -10.54 -5.59
C SER A 70 6.39 -10.33 -6.17
N GLY A 71 6.17 -9.18 -6.81
CA GLY A 71 4.91 -8.87 -7.45
C GLY A 71 4.45 -7.43 -7.20
N TRP A 72 3.26 -7.12 -7.68
CA TRP A 72 2.71 -5.78 -7.53
C TRP A 72 2.24 -5.47 -6.10
N TRP A 73 1.85 -6.47 -5.33
CA TRP A 73 1.38 -6.32 -3.96
C TRP A 73 2.40 -5.67 -3.03
N ILE A 74 3.71 -5.78 -3.37
CA ILE A 74 4.81 -5.32 -2.52
C ILE A 74 5.17 -3.83 -2.72
N VAL A 75 4.52 -3.16 -3.66
CA VAL A 75 4.75 -1.72 -3.88
C VAL A 75 4.50 -0.98 -2.57
N ASP A 76 5.42 -0.04 -2.23
CA ASP A 76 5.43 0.79 -1.01
C ASP A 76 5.68 0.04 0.32
N TRP A 77 5.76 -1.29 0.29
CA TRP A 77 6.08 -2.11 1.46
C TRP A 77 7.57 -1.98 1.82
N PRO A 78 7.97 -1.89 3.11
CA PRO A 78 7.09 -1.78 4.29
C PRO A 78 6.90 -0.32 4.76
N ALA A 79 7.34 0.66 3.98
CA ALA A 79 7.39 2.05 4.43
C ALA A 79 5.98 2.63 4.63
N ALA A 80 5.07 2.44 3.65
CA ALA A 80 3.69 2.89 3.74
C ALA A 80 2.98 2.31 4.97
N ASP A 81 3.11 1.00 5.19
CA ASP A 81 2.47 0.26 6.27
C ASP A 81 2.98 0.71 7.64
N ASN A 82 4.29 0.87 7.79
CA ASN A 82 4.89 1.37 9.03
C ASN A 82 4.48 2.81 9.34
N HIS A 83 4.46 3.70 8.34
CA HIS A 83 4.05 5.10 8.53
C HIS A 83 2.57 5.20 8.86
N PHE A 84 1.71 4.48 8.12
CA PHE A 84 0.28 4.48 8.42
C PHE A 84 -0.01 3.96 9.82
N THR A 85 0.60 2.83 10.20
CA THR A 85 0.48 2.23 11.54
C THR A 85 0.93 3.21 12.64
N ALA A 86 2.07 3.88 12.45
CA ALA A 86 2.54 4.90 13.38
C ALA A 86 1.60 6.10 13.48
N GLY A 87 0.99 6.51 12.35
CA GLY A 87 -0.02 7.56 12.31
C GLY A 87 -1.30 7.15 13.04
N LEU A 88 -1.80 5.96 12.77
CA LEU A 88 -2.99 5.40 13.43
C LEU A 88 -2.81 5.34 14.95
N GLN A 89 -1.64 4.90 15.42
CA GLN A 89 -1.29 4.87 16.85
C GLN A 89 -1.29 6.27 17.49
N ARG A 90 -0.88 7.31 16.76
CA ARG A 90 -0.82 8.69 17.27
C ARG A 90 -2.16 9.40 17.23
N LEU A 91 -3.01 9.08 16.25
CA LEU A 91 -4.22 9.82 15.93
C LEU A 91 -5.48 9.15 16.47
N THR A 92 -5.37 7.92 17.01
CA THR A 92 -6.49 7.17 17.58
C THR A 92 -6.13 6.58 18.93
N ARG A 93 -7.09 5.86 19.53
CA ARG A 93 -6.87 5.06 20.76
C ARG A 93 -6.91 3.55 20.47
N ILE A 94 -6.82 3.16 19.20
CA ILE A 94 -6.77 1.76 18.81
C ILE A 94 -5.45 1.16 19.31
N ASP A 95 -5.51 -0.02 19.89
CA ASP A 95 -4.30 -0.79 20.21
C ASP A 95 -3.73 -1.35 18.91
N ILE A 96 -2.47 -1.04 18.61
CA ILE A 96 -1.86 -1.26 17.30
C ILE A 96 -0.68 -2.22 17.43
N GLY A 97 -0.75 -3.30 16.66
CA GLY A 97 0.38 -4.21 16.43
C GLY A 97 1.23 -3.85 15.22
N ASP A 98 2.32 -4.58 15.02
CA ASP A 98 3.18 -4.40 13.86
C ASP A 98 2.41 -4.74 12.55
N PRO A 99 2.67 -4.00 11.44
CA PRO A 99 2.09 -4.35 10.14
C PRO A 99 2.62 -5.70 9.66
N ARG A 100 1.78 -6.42 8.94
CA ARG A 100 2.06 -7.77 8.43
C ARG A 100 1.65 -7.87 6.97
N HIS A 101 2.18 -8.86 6.26
CA HIS A 101 1.66 -9.27 4.96
C HIS A 101 1.19 -10.72 5.02
N LEU A 102 0.10 -11.03 4.34
CA LEU A 102 -0.51 -12.37 4.28
C LEU A 102 -0.94 -12.70 2.87
N SER A 103 -0.74 -13.95 2.48
CA SER A 103 -1.39 -14.47 1.28
C SER A 103 -2.92 -14.43 1.43
N LEU A 104 -3.64 -14.12 0.34
CA LEU A 104 -5.10 -14.23 0.33
C LEU A 104 -5.61 -15.62 0.69
N THR A 105 -4.77 -16.65 0.59
CA THR A 105 -5.12 -18.03 0.95
C THR A 105 -4.69 -18.45 2.35
N ASP A 106 -4.06 -17.54 3.11
CA ASP A 106 -3.64 -17.81 4.48
C ASP A 106 -4.85 -18.10 5.39
N GLU A 107 -4.70 -19.05 6.31
CA GLU A 107 -5.76 -19.41 7.24
C GLU A 107 -6.05 -18.32 8.28
N HIS A 108 -5.01 -17.51 8.61
CA HIS A 108 -5.10 -16.40 9.55
C HIS A 108 -5.74 -15.13 8.96
N LEU A 109 -6.08 -15.10 7.67
CA LEU A 109 -6.71 -13.94 7.05
C LEU A 109 -7.99 -13.50 7.79
N PHE A 110 -8.74 -14.46 8.32
CA PHE A 110 -9.98 -14.21 9.03
C PHE A 110 -9.82 -13.67 10.47
N ASP A 111 -8.60 -13.65 10.98
CA ASP A 111 -8.30 -13.09 12.30
C ASP A 111 -8.26 -11.55 12.26
N TYR A 112 -8.28 -10.95 11.06
CA TYR A 112 -8.12 -9.52 10.84
C TYR A 112 -9.34 -8.91 10.16
N PRO A 113 -9.89 -7.81 10.72
CA PRO A 113 -11.11 -7.19 10.17
C PRO A 113 -10.84 -6.37 8.91
N TRP A 114 -9.58 -5.99 8.63
CA TRP A 114 -9.21 -5.06 7.57
C TRP A 114 -7.93 -5.51 6.85
N ILE A 115 -7.98 -5.50 5.53
CA ILE A 115 -6.85 -5.83 4.66
C ILE A 115 -6.64 -4.75 3.58
N TYR A 116 -5.40 -4.61 3.14
CA TYR A 116 -5.03 -3.66 2.11
C TYR A 116 -4.38 -4.34 0.90
N ALA A 117 -4.81 -3.93 -0.30
CA ALA A 117 -4.23 -4.36 -1.55
C ALA A 117 -3.94 -3.15 -2.45
N THR A 118 -2.67 -2.91 -2.74
CA THR A 118 -2.25 -1.91 -3.74
C THR A 118 -2.20 -2.51 -5.14
N GLN A 119 -2.19 -1.69 -6.20
CA GLN A 119 -1.96 -2.10 -7.60
C GLN A 119 -2.92 -3.20 -8.11
N THR A 120 -4.14 -3.24 -7.60
CA THR A 120 -5.13 -4.28 -7.90
C THR A 120 -5.59 -4.31 -9.37
N GLY A 121 -5.21 -3.31 -10.14
CA GLY A 121 -5.36 -3.33 -11.60
C GLY A 121 -4.47 -4.36 -12.33
N TRP A 122 -3.54 -5.00 -11.62
CA TRP A 122 -2.64 -6.02 -12.15
C TRP A 122 -2.82 -7.40 -11.52
N TRP A 123 -3.74 -7.57 -10.61
CA TRP A 123 -3.96 -8.87 -9.99
C TRP A 123 -4.56 -9.90 -10.95
N GLY A 124 -4.09 -11.15 -10.82
CA GLY A 124 -4.54 -12.30 -11.60
C GLY A 124 -5.01 -13.42 -10.68
N LEU A 125 -5.93 -13.09 -9.75
CA LEU A 125 -6.34 -14.00 -8.69
C LEU A 125 -6.79 -15.35 -9.24
N ASN A 126 -6.20 -16.42 -8.71
CA ASN A 126 -6.60 -17.78 -8.99
C ASN A 126 -7.92 -18.15 -8.29
N ALA A 127 -8.43 -19.35 -8.54
CA ALA A 127 -9.74 -19.76 -8.01
C ALA A 127 -9.74 -19.84 -6.46
N ALA A 128 -8.63 -20.21 -5.84
CA ALA A 128 -8.54 -20.30 -4.38
C ALA A 128 -8.53 -18.91 -3.73
N GLU A 129 -7.77 -17.96 -4.31
CA GLU A 129 -7.74 -16.57 -3.86
C GLU A 129 -9.11 -15.90 -4.01
N ILE A 130 -9.81 -16.10 -5.13
CA ILE A 130 -11.17 -15.59 -5.35
C ILE A 130 -12.12 -16.14 -4.27
N ALA A 131 -12.11 -17.46 -4.06
CA ALA A 131 -13.00 -18.07 -3.08
C ALA A 131 -12.71 -17.59 -1.65
N ARG A 132 -11.45 -17.42 -1.31
CA ARG A 132 -11.04 -16.95 0.02
C ARG A 132 -11.42 -15.49 0.23
N LEU A 133 -11.18 -14.62 -0.74
CA LEU A 133 -11.55 -13.21 -0.66
C LEU A 133 -13.09 -13.05 -0.60
N HIS A 134 -13.83 -13.83 -1.38
CA HIS A 134 -15.29 -13.87 -1.30
C HIS A 134 -15.77 -14.22 0.13
N GLU A 135 -15.25 -15.32 0.69
CA GLU A 135 -15.58 -15.74 2.05
C GLU A 135 -15.21 -14.69 3.09
N TYR A 136 -14.02 -14.07 2.96
CA TYR A 136 -13.54 -13.03 3.85
C TYR A 136 -14.51 -11.83 3.90
N LEU A 137 -14.89 -11.31 2.74
CA LEU A 137 -15.79 -10.17 2.65
C LEU A 137 -17.22 -10.51 3.16
N LEU A 138 -17.73 -11.72 2.87
CA LEU A 138 -19.05 -12.15 3.38
C LEU A 138 -19.08 -12.38 4.89
N ARG A 139 -17.92 -12.58 5.52
CA ARG A 139 -17.81 -12.68 6.98
C ARG A 139 -17.61 -11.34 7.68
N GLY A 140 -17.72 -10.23 6.94
CA GLY A 140 -17.56 -8.88 7.47
C GLY A 140 -16.12 -8.35 7.41
N GLY A 141 -15.22 -9.03 6.72
CA GLY A 141 -13.89 -8.50 6.44
C GLY A 141 -13.96 -7.31 5.48
N TYR A 142 -13.01 -6.39 5.60
CA TYR A 142 -12.97 -5.16 4.82
C TYR A 142 -11.71 -5.08 3.96
N LEU A 143 -11.86 -4.81 2.66
CA LEU A 143 -10.76 -4.59 1.73
C LEU A 143 -10.65 -3.12 1.36
N MET A 144 -9.49 -2.51 1.61
CA MET A 144 -9.12 -1.23 1.00
C MET A 144 -8.20 -1.47 -0.19
N THR A 145 -8.44 -0.78 -1.32
CA THR A 145 -7.57 -0.85 -2.49
C THR A 145 -7.36 0.51 -3.15
N ASP A 146 -6.16 0.71 -3.74
CA ASP A 146 -5.76 1.93 -4.44
C ASP A 146 -4.64 1.69 -5.48
N ASP A 147 -4.02 2.76 -5.93
CA ASP A 147 -2.86 2.82 -6.85
C ASP A 147 -3.07 2.00 -8.14
N PHE A 148 -4.24 2.15 -8.76
CA PHE A 148 -4.48 1.69 -10.12
C PHE A 148 -5.22 2.77 -10.92
N TRP A 149 -4.94 2.86 -12.24
CA TRP A 149 -5.06 4.13 -12.94
C TRP A 149 -5.74 4.01 -14.30
N SER A 150 -6.56 5.01 -14.64
CA SER A 150 -7.19 5.17 -15.96
C SER A 150 -6.19 5.45 -17.09
N THR A 151 -4.96 5.82 -16.78
CA THR A 151 -3.89 5.94 -17.80
C THR A 151 -3.61 4.62 -18.52
N ASP A 152 -3.95 3.49 -17.92
CA ASP A 152 -4.08 2.21 -18.58
C ASP A 152 -5.48 1.62 -18.28
N PRO A 153 -6.41 1.69 -19.25
CA PRO A 153 -7.79 1.27 -19.04
C PRO A 153 -7.94 -0.21 -18.70
N ARG A 154 -6.92 -1.04 -19.00
CA ARG A 154 -6.91 -2.46 -18.64
C ARG A 154 -6.94 -2.65 -17.12
N GLN A 155 -6.35 -1.74 -16.35
CA GLN A 155 -6.32 -1.83 -14.89
C GLN A 155 -7.74 -1.83 -14.31
N TRP A 156 -8.58 -0.92 -14.77
CA TRP A 156 -9.99 -0.91 -14.33
C TRP A 156 -10.75 -2.16 -14.76
N GLU A 157 -10.55 -2.63 -15.99
CA GLU A 157 -11.22 -3.83 -16.49
C GLU A 157 -10.78 -5.10 -15.75
N VAL A 158 -9.49 -5.21 -15.41
CA VAL A 158 -8.95 -6.31 -14.60
C VAL A 158 -9.56 -6.28 -13.20
N PHE A 159 -9.55 -5.13 -12.53
CA PHE A 159 -10.13 -4.98 -11.21
C PHE A 159 -11.62 -5.32 -11.22
N ARG A 160 -12.39 -4.68 -12.07
CA ARG A 160 -13.84 -4.90 -12.20
C ARG A 160 -14.18 -6.35 -12.51
N GLY A 161 -13.46 -6.97 -13.46
CA GLY A 161 -13.67 -8.36 -13.84
C GLY A 161 -13.33 -9.34 -12.72
N THR A 162 -12.33 -9.03 -11.89
CA THR A 162 -11.99 -9.82 -10.71
C THR A 162 -13.05 -9.67 -9.63
N MET A 163 -13.46 -8.45 -9.32
CA MET A 163 -14.49 -8.20 -8.31
C MET A 163 -15.86 -8.79 -8.69
N ALA A 164 -16.21 -8.83 -9.98
CA ALA A 164 -17.40 -9.53 -10.46
C ALA A 164 -17.37 -11.06 -10.22
N ARG A 165 -16.19 -11.64 -9.99
CA ARG A 165 -16.02 -13.05 -9.57
C ARG A 165 -16.03 -13.20 -8.06
N VAL A 166 -15.50 -12.18 -7.35
CA VAL A 166 -15.43 -12.17 -5.88
C VAL A 166 -16.81 -11.86 -5.28
N LEU A 167 -17.49 -10.84 -5.76
CA LEU A 167 -18.83 -10.41 -5.31
C LEU A 167 -19.76 -10.24 -6.52
N PRO A 168 -20.25 -11.34 -7.12
CA PRO A 168 -20.94 -11.34 -8.42
C PRO A 168 -22.23 -10.53 -8.43
N ASP A 169 -22.93 -10.46 -7.29
CA ASP A 169 -24.24 -9.82 -7.16
C ASP A 169 -24.15 -8.38 -6.65
N GLN A 170 -22.93 -7.86 -6.43
CA GLN A 170 -22.72 -6.53 -5.86
C GLN A 170 -22.11 -5.57 -6.89
N PRO A 171 -22.75 -4.41 -7.14
CA PRO A 171 -22.19 -3.40 -8.03
C PRO A 171 -21.04 -2.63 -7.36
N ILE A 172 -20.14 -2.09 -8.18
CA ILE A 172 -19.21 -1.05 -7.75
C ILE A 172 -19.94 0.29 -7.91
N THR A 173 -20.10 1.04 -6.81
CA THR A 173 -20.84 2.31 -6.78
C THR A 173 -19.95 3.43 -6.25
N ASP A 174 -20.26 4.69 -6.59
CA ASP A 174 -19.58 5.84 -6.00
C ASP A 174 -20.00 5.99 -4.52
N ILE A 175 -19.04 6.28 -3.63
CA ILE A 175 -19.32 6.55 -2.22
C ILE A 175 -19.99 7.92 -2.10
N ALA A 176 -21.18 7.96 -1.55
CA ALA A 176 -21.86 9.21 -1.27
C ALA A 176 -21.17 9.97 -0.12
N LEU A 177 -21.14 11.31 -0.20
CA LEU A 177 -20.60 12.11 0.92
C LEU A 177 -21.36 11.91 2.23
N SER A 178 -22.62 11.49 2.17
CA SER A 178 -23.44 11.16 3.34
C SER A 178 -23.17 9.76 3.90
N ASP A 179 -22.31 8.97 3.27
CA ASP A 179 -21.99 7.63 3.73
C ASP A 179 -21.30 7.70 5.12
N PRO A 180 -21.66 6.82 6.07
CA PRO A 180 -21.03 6.78 7.39
C PRO A 180 -19.51 6.70 7.34
N VAL A 181 -18.91 6.01 6.37
CA VAL A 181 -17.46 5.89 6.23
C VAL A 181 -16.77 7.25 6.04
N MET A 182 -17.47 8.24 5.46
CA MET A 182 -16.94 9.58 5.23
C MET A 182 -16.92 10.44 6.51
N HIS A 183 -17.54 9.96 7.62
CA HIS A 183 -17.73 10.74 8.84
C HIS A 183 -17.45 9.97 10.13
N VAL A 184 -17.03 8.70 10.03
CA VAL A 184 -16.93 7.83 11.22
C VAL A 184 -15.94 8.33 12.27
N LEU A 185 -14.86 9.01 11.88
CA LEU A 185 -13.91 9.69 12.74
C LEU A 185 -13.54 11.08 12.22
N TYR A 186 -13.18 11.17 10.95
CA TYR A 186 -12.85 12.43 10.27
C TYR A 186 -13.93 12.76 9.25
N ASP A 187 -14.39 14.01 9.27
CA ASP A 187 -15.28 14.50 8.22
C ASP A 187 -14.53 14.65 6.90
N ILE A 188 -14.95 13.92 5.88
CA ILE A 188 -14.54 14.07 4.49
C ILE A 188 -15.58 14.90 3.78
N GLU A 189 -15.20 16.07 3.29
CA GLU A 189 -16.08 17.00 2.60
C GLU A 189 -15.83 17.01 1.09
N GLN A 190 -16.69 17.67 0.31
CA GLN A 190 -16.55 17.81 -1.14
C GLN A 190 -15.16 18.30 -1.59
N LYS A 191 -14.53 19.20 -0.82
CA LYS A 191 -13.17 19.71 -1.10
C LYS A 191 -12.08 18.66 -0.92
N ASP A 192 -12.37 17.59 -0.18
CA ASP A 192 -11.45 16.51 0.15
C ASP A 192 -11.53 15.36 -0.88
N LEU A 193 -12.54 15.36 -1.76
CA LEU A 193 -12.63 14.47 -2.92
C LEU A 193 -11.65 14.93 -4.00
N THR A 194 -10.38 15.01 -3.65
CA THR A 194 -9.31 15.53 -4.50
C THR A 194 -8.27 14.47 -4.78
N TRP A 195 -7.56 14.64 -5.86
CA TRP A 195 -6.54 13.73 -6.33
C TRP A 195 -5.36 13.62 -5.35
N ILE A 196 -5.00 12.38 -4.97
CA ILE A 196 -3.81 12.06 -4.17
C ILE A 196 -2.78 11.50 -5.15
N PRO A 197 -1.66 12.19 -5.38
CA PRO A 197 -0.66 11.81 -6.36
C PRO A 197 0.24 10.67 -5.88
N GLY A 198 0.63 9.79 -6.78
CA GLY A 198 1.83 8.98 -6.56
C GLY A 198 3.10 9.81 -6.69
N SER A 199 4.20 9.38 -6.07
CA SER A 199 5.52 10.03 -6.12
C SER A 199 6.02 10.26 -7.54
N ARG A 200 5.66 9.37 -8.46
CA ARG A 200 5.94 9.48 -9.91
C ARG A 200 5.30 10.71 -10.57
N HIS A 201 4.31 11.32 -9.94
CA HIS A 201 3.63 12.53 -10.43
C HIS A 201 4.25 13.82 -9.88
N LEU A 202 5.24 13.71 -9.02
CA LEU A 202 5.97 14.85 -8.48
C LEU A 202 7.17 15.18 -9.38
N ARG A 203 7.34 16.45 -9.70
CA ARG A 203 8.49 16.97 -10.46
C ARG A 203 9.25 17.93 -9.57
N ARG A 204 10.53 17.63 -9.33
CA ARG A 204 11.43 18.52 -8.55
C ARG A 204 12.23 19.38 -9.50
N GLY A 205 12.12 20.70 -9.32
CA GLY A 205 12.98 21.69 -9.96
C GLY A 205 14.40 21.70 -9.35
N TYR A 206 15.36 22.26 -10.10
CA TYR A 206 16.73 22.45 -9.59
C TYR A 206 16.81 23.42 -8.41
N ASP A 207 15.83 24.29 -8.27
CA ASP A 207 15.66 25.25 -7.18
C ASP A 207 14.96 24.66 -5.93
N GLY A 208 14.66 23.37 -5.95
CA GLY A 208 13.95 22.66 -4.89
C GLY A 208 12.43 22.80 -4.93
N THR A 209 11.86 23.51 -5.89
CA THR A 209 10.41 23.55 -6.09
C THR A 209 9.84 22.18 -6.41
N VAL A 210 8.63 21.89 -5.94
CA VAL A 210 7.90 20.67 -6.27
C VAL A 210 6.63 21.03 -7.01
N THR A 211 6.46 20.44 -8.18
CA THR A 211 5.25 20.58 -8.98
C THR A 211 4.55 19.24 -9.05
N VAL A 212 3.26 19.22 -8.77
CA VAL A 212 2.40 18.04 -8.91
C VAL A 212 1.78 18.06 -10.31
N VAL A 213 1.96 16.99 -11.07
CA VAL A 213 1.47 16.87 -12.46
C VAL A 213 0.44 15.75 -12.53
N GLN A 214 -0.83 16.14 -12.55
CA GLN A 214 -1.92 15.20 -12.75
C GLN A 214 -2.04 14.83 -14.24
N PRO A 215 -1.96 13.53 -14.60
CA PRO A 215 -2.23 13.12 -15.97
C PRO A 215 -3.69 13.39 -16.37
N GLN A 216 -3.93 13.73 -17.61
CA GLN A 216 -5.28 13.96 -18.11
C GLN A 216 -6.14 12.70 -17.98
N GLY A 217 -7.38 12.84 -17.54
CA GLY A 217 -8.34 11.73 -17.39
C GLY A 217 -8.09 10.86 -16.15
N THR A 218 -7.33 11.37 -15.17
CA THR A 218 -7.10 10.68 -13.89
C THR A 218 -7.84 11.37 -12.75
N GLU A 219 -9.07 11.76 -12.97
CA GLU A 219 -9.94 12.25 -11.90
C GLU A 219 -10.11 11.14 -10.86
N PRO A 220 -9.95 11.45 -9.56
CA PRO A 220 -10.10 10.47 -8.49
C PRO A 220 -11.54 9.96 -8.42
N ALA A 221 -11.70 8.68 -8.15
CA ALA A 221 -13.02 8.08 -7.94
C ALA A 221 -13.01 7.24 -6.68
N TRP A 222 -13.78 7.69 -5.71
CA TRP A 222 -14.00 7.02 -4.43
C TRP A 222 -15.22 6.11 -4.56
N ARG A 223 -14.98 4.81 -4.60
CA ARG A 223 -16.02 3.81 -4.87
C ARG A 223 -16.04 2.74 -3.80
N SER A 224 -17.14 2.02 -3.75
CA SER A 224 -17.35 0.94 -2.79
C SER A 224 -18.06 -0.25 -3.42
N MET A 225 -17.97 -1.36 -2.72
CA MET A 225 -18.91 -2.48 -2.84
C MET A 225 -19.45 -2.79 -1.44
N GLU A 226 -20.71 -3.16 -1.40
CA GLU A 226 -21.41 -3.53 -0.17
C GLU A 226 -21.60 -5.05 -0.11
N ASP A 227 -21.86 -5.57 1.08
CA ASP A 227 -22.38 -6.93 1.25
C ASP A 227 -23.91 -6.99 1.00
N GLY A 228 -24.50 -8.15 1.17
CA GLY A 228 -25.95 -8.33 0.97
C GLY A 228 -26.82 -7.60 2.01
N SER A 229 -26.26 -7.03 3.06
CA SER A 229 -26.95 -6.27 4.11
C SER A 229 -26.78 -4.75 3.98
N GLY A 230 -25.97 -4.28 3.01
CA GLY A 230 -25.71 -2.87 2.75
C GLY A 230 -24.55 -2.29 3.56
N HIS A 231 -23.69 -3.15 4.14
CA HIS A 231 -22.45 -2.69 4.75
C HIS A 231 -21.36 -2.61 3.69
N MET A 232 -20.60 -1.53 3.69
CA MET A 232 -19.44 -1.41 2.83
C MET A 232 -18.35 -2.41 3.25
N VAL A 233 -17.96 -3.27 2.34
CA VAL A 233 -16.89 -4.27 2.55
C VAL A 233 -15.68 -4.05 1.66
N VAL A 234 -15.78 -3.18 0.66
CA VAL A 234 -14.65 -2.81 -0.21
C VAL A 234 -14.64 -1.30 -0.42
N ALA A 235 -13.52 -0.66 -0.10
CA ALA A 235 -13.23 0.71 -0.53
C ALA A 235 -12.28 0.70 -1.74
N VAL A 236 -12.68 1.37 -2.80
CA VAL A 236 -11.96 1.43 -4.08
C VAL A 236 -11.53 2.87 -4.35
N ASN A 237 -10.25 3.15 -4.16
CA ASN A 237 -9.67 4.49 -4.32
C ASN A 237 -8.98 4.56 -5.70
N TYR A 238 -9.79 4.69 -6.75
CA TYR A 238 -9.33 4.65 -8.13
C TYR A 238 -8.73 5.99 -8.57
N ASN A 239 -7.64 5.96 -9.35
CA ASN A 239 -6.87 7.13 -9.76
C ASN A 239 -6.27 7.92 -8.59
N THR A 240 -5.98 7.26 -7.48
CA THR A 240 -5.27 7.84 -6.33
C THR A 240 -4.16 6.90 -5.87
N ASP A 241 -3.21 7.46 -5.13
CA ASP A 241 -2.08 6.73 -4.56
C ASP A 241 -1.97 7.07 -3.08
N ILE A 242 -2.80 6.40 -2.29
CA ILE A 242 -2.82 6.57 -0.85
C ILE A 242 -1.59 5.90 -0.23
N GLY A 243 -1.15 4.79 -0.81
CA GLY A 243 0.05 4.07 -0.42
C GLY A 243 1.30 4.96 -0.48
N ASP A 244 1.55 5.62 -1.62
CA ASP A 244 2.66 6.58 -1.77
C ASP A 244 2.52 7.78 -0.80
N ALA A 245 1.30 8.25 -0.52
CA ALA A 245 1.09 9.33 0.44
C ALA A 245 1.45 8.93 1.88
N TRP A 246 1.37 7.65 2.21
CA TRP A 246 1.89 7.11 3.47
C TRP A 246 3.39 6.81 3.38
N GLU A 247 3.88 6.20 2.27
CA GLU A 247 5.30 5.89 2.10
C GLU A 247 6.17 7.13 2.25
N PHE A 248 5.75 8.25 1.64
CA PHE A 248 6.47 9.52 1.64
C PHE A 248 6.02 10.49 2.75
N ALA A 249 5.36 10.02 3.80
CA ALA A 249 4.81 10.87 4.87
C ALA A 249 5.88 11.68 5.62
N ASP A 250 7.11 11.21 5.70
CA ASP A 250 8.25 11.87 6.34
C ASP A 250 9.15 12.63 5.35
N VAL A 251 8.78 12.65 4.08
CA VAL A 251 9.61 13.24 3.02
C VAL A 251 9.17 14.67 2.71
N PRO A 252 10.05 15.68 2.92
CA PRO A 252 9.67 17.10 2.84
C PRO A 252 9.16 17.58 1.48
N TYR A 253 9.42 16.84 0.39
CA TYR A 253 8.94 17.22 -0.94
C TYR A 253 7.59 16.61 -1.29
N TYR A 254 7.09 15.64 -0.53
CA TYR A 254 5.73 15.15 -0.74
C TYR A 254 4.72 16.13 -0.09
N PRO A 255 3.61 16.48 -0.77
CA PRO A 255 2.72 17.51 -0.25
C PRO A 255 2.01 17.07 1.04
N GLU A 256 2.31 17.72 2.16
CA GLU A 256 1.75 17.43 3.49
C GLU A 256 0.21 17.35 3.48
N LYS A 257 -0.45 18.22 2.71
CA LYS A 257 -1.91 18.20 2.56
C LYS A 257 -2.42 16.86 2.04
N MET A 258 -1.70 16.23 1.10
CA MET A 258 -2.10 14.95 0.51
C MET A 258 -1.84 13.80 1.47
N THR A 259 -0.71 13.82 2.18
CA THR A 259 -0.43 12.88 3.27
C THR A 259 -1.52 12.96 4.35
N ALA A 260 -1.85 14.16 4.83
CA ALA A 260 -2.89 14.34 5.85
C ALA A 260 -4.26 13.81 5.38
N LEU A 261 -4.59 14.01 4.10
CA LEU A 261 -5.82 13.51 3.52
C LEU A 261 -5.83 11.98 3.42
N ALA A 262 -4.72 11.37 2.98
CA ALA A 262 -4.56 9.93 2.91
C ALA A 262 -4.73 9.26 4.29
N TYR A 263 -4.20 9.88 5.35
CA TYR A 263 -4.43 9.41 6.72
C TYR A 263 -5.90 9.49 7.12
N ARG A 264 -6.61 10.57 6.80
CA ARG A 264 -8.03 10.71 7.13
C ARG A 264 -8.88 9.63 6.47
N TYR A 265 -8.65 9.34 5.19
CA TYR A 265 -9.34 8.24 4.50
C TYR A 265 -9.02 6.89 5.11
N GLY A 266 -7.73 6.54 5.22
CA GLY A 266 -7.31 5.25 5.75
C GLY A 266 -7.82 5.00 7.17
N ILE A 267 -7.75 6.01 8.06
CA ILE A 267 -8.25 5.91 9.43
C ILE A 267 -9.77 5.71 9.45
N ASN A 268 -10.51 6.44 8.61
CA ASN A 268 -11.95 6.25 8.50
C ASN A 268 -12.28 4.83 8.06
N TYR A 269 -11.59 4.27 7.07
CA TYR A 269 -11.81 2.89 6.62
C TYR A 269 -11.51 1.87 7.72
N VAL A 270 -10.43 2.06 8.48
CA VAL A 270 -10.09 1.18 9.61
C VAL A 270 -11.15 1.26 10.71
N VAL A 271 -11.53 2.46 11.12
CA VAL A 271 -12.55 2.64 12.18
C VAL A 271 -13.89 2.08 11.73
N TYR A 272 -14.28 2.31 10.47
CA TYR A 272 -15.51 1.76 9.91
C TYR A 272 -15.48 0.21 9.95
N ALA A 273 -14.43 -0.40 9.46
CA ALA A 273 -14.25 -1.86 9.46
C ALA A 273 -14.29 -2.50 10.85
N MET A 274 -13.86 -1.75 11.88
CA MET A 274 -13.86 -2.25 13.28
C MET A 274 -15.21 -2.03 14.00
N THR A 275 -16.12 -1.23 13.44
CA THR A 275 -17.34 -0.80 14.15
C THR A 275 -18.64 -1.16 13.43
N HIS A 276 -18.58 -1.60 12.20
CA HIS A 276 -19.71 -1.95 11.34
C HIS A 276 -19.55 -3.36 10.78
#